data_0b4ae9a98f68c32b41a6297936052c75
#
_entry.id   0b4ae9a98f68c32b41a6297936052c75
#
_cell.length_a   1.000
_cell.length_b   1.000
_cell.length_c   1.000
_cell.angle_alpha   90.00
_cell.angle_beta   90.00
_cell.angle_gamma   90.00
#
_symmetry.space_group_name_H-M   'P 1'
#
loop_
_entity.id
_entity.type
_entity.pdbx_description
1 polymer ?
#
loop_
_entity_poly.entity_id
_entity_poly.type
_entity_poly.pdbx_seq_one_letter_code
_entity_poly.pdbx_strand_id
1 'polypeptide(L)'
;MKNMLRVAAVTPKVHIGSVSGNVREIMDIYEEYKDAADVIVTPELSITGYTCADLFENRKLIDGARRGLLQLAMATCTGQSALVVGLPFEVDGELFNCAAFLQGGRVMAIVPKTYLPNYGEFYEKRWFSARKYDAVMVNLMDPEDDGDELEYNAGSKKAGGRGVGSEVLFGNNVMIEMGSGDQRVKLGIEICEDAWTPVSPGRLLAMAGAEVILNLSASNEV
;
A
#
# COMPACT_ATOMS: atom_id res chain seq x y z
N MET A 1 13.06 12.18 25.68
CA MET A 1 13.26 12.78 24.33
C MET A 1 12.05 12.36 23.50
N LYS A 2 11.38 13.30 22.79
CA LYS A 2 10.31 12.93 21.86
C LYS A 2 10.92 12.02 20.80
N ASN A 3 10.28 10.89 20.53
CA ASN A 3 10.72 9.95 19.50
C ASN A 3 10.70 10.64 18.15
N MET A 4 11.75 10.47 17.38
CA MET A 4 11.80 10.93 16.00
C MET A 4 11.49 9.74 15.08
N LEU A 5 10.51 9.91 14.20
CA LEU A 5 10.26 9.00 13.10
C LEU A 5 10.92 9.57 11.84
N ARG A 6 11.79 8.80 11.20
CA ARG A 6 12.43 9.16 9.93
C ARG A 6 11.59 8.61 8.79
N VAL A 7 11.02 9.50 7.99
CA VAL A 7 10.23 9.13 6.81
C VAL A 7 11.01 9.53 5.55
N ALA A 8 11.19 8.58 4.64
CA ALA A 8 11.70 8.84 3.30
C ALA A 8 10.53 8.84 2.31
N ALA A 9 10.16 10.00 1.78
CA ALA A 9 9.27 10.11 0.63
C ALA A 9 10.13 9.98 -0.64
N VAL A 10 9.88 8.93 -1.42
CA VAL A 10 10.72 8.56 -2.56
C VAL A 10 9.91 8.54 -3.85
N THR A 11 10.55 8.86 -4.96
CA THR A 11 9.93 8.85 -6.29
C THR A 11 10.71 7.91 -7.21
N PRO A 12 10.33 6.63 -7.29
CA PRO A 12 10.94 5.68 -8.20
C PRO A 12 10.68 6.07 -9.66
N LYS A 13 11.55 5.61 -10.56
CA LYS A 13 11.26 5.67 -11.98
C LYS A 13 10.06 4.78 -12.29
N VAL A 14 9.05 5.35 -12.96
CA VAL A 14 7.81 4.64 -13.28
C VAL A 14 7.83 4.13 -14.72
N HIS A 15 7.49 2.86 -14.89
CA HIS A 15 7.27 2.18 -16.17
C HIS A 15 5.78 1.83 -16.27
N ILE A 16 5.01 2.58 -17.05
CA ILE A 16 3.55 2.44 -17.14
C ILE A 16 3.16 1.02 -17.53
N GLY A 17 2.33 0.37 -16.71
CA GLY A 17 1.85 -1.00 -16.90
C GLY A 17 2.91 -2.10 -16.69
N SER A 18 4.17 -1.75 -16.40
CA SER A 18 5.23 -2.73 -16.18
C SER A 18 5.46 -3.01 -14.70
N VAL A 19 4.63 -3.90 -14.14
CA VAL A 19 4.71 -4.24 -12.71
C VAL A 19 6.12 -4.71 -12.33
N SER A 20 6.71 -5.64 -13.08
CA SER A 20 8.05 -6.16 -12.76
C SER A 20 9.15 -5.09 -12.82
N GLY A 21 9.02 -4.11 -13.73
CA GLY A 21 9.92 -2.96 -13.81
C GLY A 21 9.78 -2.07 -12.57
N ASN A 22 8.55 -1.70 -12.23
CA ASN A 22 8.27 -0.84 -11.09
C ASN A 22 8.65 -1.50 -9.75
N VAL A 23 8.35 -2.79 -9.58
CA VAL A 23 8.75 -3.54 -8.38
C VAL A 23 10.26 -3.53 -8.20
N ARG A 24 11.04 -3.69 -9.27
CA ARG A 24 12.51 -3.63 -9.21
C ARG A 24 12.98 -2.24 -8.76
N GLU A 25 12.48 -1.17 -9.38
CA GLU A 25 12.83 0.20 -8.99
C GLU A 25 12.50 0.49 -7.51
N ILE A 26 11.36 -0.01 -7.03
CA ILE A 26 10.96 0.14 -5.62
C ILE A 26 11.86 -0.69 -4.70
N MET A 27 12.25 -1.91 -5.09
CA MET A 27 13.18 -2.76 -4.33
C MET A 27 14.56 -2.12 -4.22
N ASP A 28 15.08 -1.57 -5.31
CA ASP A 28 16.39 -0.89 -5.33
C ASP A 28 16.39 0.32 -4.37
N ILE A 29 15.31 1.12 -4.38
CA ILE A 29 15.13 2.21 -3.42
C ILE A 29 14.98 1.69 -1.99
N TYR A 30 14.23 0.60 -1.78
CA TYR A 30 14.11 0.01 -0.45
C TYR A 30 15.46 -0.41 0.09
N GLU A 31 16.29 -1.08 -0.69
CA GLU A 31 17.66 -1.47 -0.30
C GLU A 31 18.55 -0.27 0.06
N GLU A 32 18.39 0.87 -0.65
CA GLU A 32 19.12 2.10 -0.36
C GLU A 32 18.74 2.73 0.98
N TYR A 33 17.44 2.71 1.34
CA TYR A 33 16.90 3.46 2.49
C TYR A 33 16.54 2.62 3.71
N LYS A 34 16.54 1.28 3.63
CA LYS A 34 16.04 0.36 4.68
C LYS A 34 16.71 0.51 6.05
N ASP A 35 17.93 1.08 6.09
CA ASP A 35 18.67 1.34 7.33
C ASP A 35 18.73 2.84 7.68
N ALA A 36 18.30 3.71 6.77
CA ALA A 36 18.32 5.17 6.93
C ALA A 36 16.97 5.76 7.35
N ALA A 37 15.87 5.13 6.99
CA ALA A 37 14.52 5.55 7.32
C ALA A 37 13.81 4.53 8.21
N ASP A 38 12.78 4.95 8.93
CA ASP A 38 11.89 4.05 9.67
C ASP A 38 10.69 3.66 8.80
N VAL A 39 10.26 4.56 7.89
CA VAL A 39 9.22 4.34 6.89
C VAL A 39 9.66 4.91 5.53
N ILE A 40 9.48 4.13 4.48
CA ILE A 40 9.70 4.53 3.09
C ILE A 40 8.34 4.60 2.40
N VAL A 41 8.02 5.72 1.75
CA VAL A 41 6.72 5.97 1.11
C VAL A 41 6.91 6.24 -0.37
N THR A 42 6.27 5.46 -1.21
CA THR A 42 6.24 5.64 -2.67
C THR A 42 4.98 6.40 -3.12
N PRO A 43 4.91 6.88 -4.37
CA PRO A 43 3.71 7.53 -4.89
C PRO A 43 2.50 6.59 -5.01
N GLU A 44 1.33 7.20 -5.19
CA GLU A 44 0.07 6.56 -5.56
C GLU A 44 0.25 5.69 -6.82
N LEU A 45 -0.33 4.47 -6.80
CA LEU A 45 -0.27 3.49 -7.90
C LEU A 45 1.15 3.18 -8.41
N SER A 46 2.17 3.30 -7.54
CA SER A 46 3.58 3.15 -7.90
C SER A 46 3.92 1.75 -8.47
N ILE A 47 3.17 0.70 -8.11
CA ILE A 47 3.38 -0.66 -8.63
C ILE A 47 3.00 -0.78 -10.11
N THR A 48 2.01 -0.03 -10.59
CA THR A 48 1.54 -0.10 -11.98
C THR A 48 1.87 1.14 -12.80
N GLY A 49 2.01 2.27 -12.15
CA GLY A 49 1.92 3.62 -12.71
C GLY A 49 0.48 4.12 -12.68
N TYR A 50 0.33 5.44 -12.49
CA TYR A 50 -0.98 6.09 -12.38
C TYR A 50 -1.71 6.13 -13.73
N THR A 51 -1.00 6.37 -14.83
CA THR A 51 -1.57 6.62 -16.16
C THR A 51 -1.80 5.35 -16.99
N CYS A 52 -2.15 4.23 -16.35
CA CYS A 52 -2.43 2.96 -17.03
C CYS A 52 -3.72 2.97 -17.84
N ALA A 53 -4.64 3.91 -17.61
CA ALA A 53 -5.91 4.04 -18.30
C ALA A 53 -6.71 2.70 -18.29
N ASP A 54 -7.30 2.28 -19.42
CA ASP A 54 -8.10 1.06 -19.50
C ASP A 54 -7.29 -0.25 -19.29
N LEU A 55 -5.97 -0.17 -19.09
CA LEU A 55 -5.21 -1.34 -18.62
C LEU A 55 -5.61 -1.78 -17.21
N PHE A 56 -6.25 -0.91 -16.42
CA PHE A 56 -6.82 -1.31 -15.14
C PHE A 56 -7.97 -2.32 -15.25
N GLU A 57 -8.57 -2.50 -16.43
CA GLU A 57 -9.53 -3.57 -16.72
C GLU A 57 -8.83 -4.91 -17.09
N ASN A 58 -7.52 -4.91 -17.25
CA ASN A 58 -6.76 -6.08 -17.65
C ASN A 58 -6.38 -6.94 -16.43
N ARG A 59 -6.93 -8.15 -16.37
CA ARG A 59 -6.69 -9.12 -15.29
C ARG A 59 -5.19 -9.35 -15.04
N LYS A 60 -4.39 -9.47 -16.08
CA LYS A 60 -2.93 -9.69 -15.95
C LYS A 60 -2.22 -8.54 -15.22
N LEU A 61 -2.69 -7.28 -15.38
CA LEU A 61 -2.12 -6.14 -14.66
C LEU A 61 -2.46 -6.23 -13.17
N ILE A 62 -3.72 -6.55 -12.85
CA ILE A 62 -4.20 -6.61 -11.46
C ILE A 62 -3.56 -7.78 -10.70
N ASP A 63 -3.52 -8.96 -11.30
CA ASP A 63 -2.84 -10.13 -10.71
C ASP A 63 -1.33 -9.89 -10.60
N GLY A 64 -0.75 -9.25 -11.60
CA GLY A 64 0.65 -8.81 -11.55
C GLY A 64 0.91 -7.86 -10.39
N ALA A 65 0.04 -6.86 -10.17
CA ALA A 65 0.17 -5.91 -9.07
C ALA A 65 0.08 -6.61 -7.70
N ARG A 66 -0.82 -7.59 -7.55
CA ARG A 66 -0.94 -8.42 -6.34
C ARG A 66 0.35 -9.23 -6.09
N ARG A 67 0.88 -9.90 -7.12
CA ARG A 67 2.18 -10.62 -7.01
C ARG A 67 3.33 -9.68 -6.69
N GLY A 68 3.37 -8.49 -7.31
CA GLY A 68 4.36 -7.46 -7.01
C GLY A 68 4.30 -6.97 -5.56
N LEU A 69 3.10 -6.81 -5.01
CA LEU A 69 2.89 -6.49 -3.60
C LEU A 69 3.54 -7.52 -2.68
N LEU A 70 3.32 -8.82 -2.96
CA LEU A 70 3.89 -9.91 -2.15
C LEU A 70 5.42 -9.96 -2.25
N GLN A 71 5.98 -9.72 -3.44
CA GLN A 71 7.43 -9.61 -3.62
C GLN A 71 8.02 -8.45 -2.80
N LEU A 72 7.39 -7.28 -2.83
CA LEU A 72 7.81 -6.12 -2.02
C LEU A 72 7.66 -6.38 -0.52
N ALA A 73 6.58 -7.06 -0.10
CA ALA A 73 6.44 -7.47 1.28
C ALA A 73 7.61 -8.35 1.72
N MET A 74 7.97 -9.35 0.92
CA MET A 74 9.13 -10.22 1.21
C MET A 74 10.45 -9.45 1.29
N ALA A 75 10.66 -8.45 0.46
CA ALA A 75 11.86 -7.60 0.53
C ALA A 75 12.00 -6.92 1.89
N THR A 76 10.90 -6.59 2.58
CA THR A 76 10.93 -5.96 3.91
C THR A 76 11.45 -6.89 5.03
N CYS A 77 11.71 -8.18 4.75
CA CYS A 77 12.41 -9.07 5.70
C CYS A 77 13.89 -8.70 5.90
N THR A 78 14.49 -8.00 4.95
CA THR A 78 15.94 -7.71 4.94
C THR A 78 16.32 -6.49 5.78
N GLY A 79 15.33 -5.69 6.20
CA GLY A 79 15.53 -4.45 6.96
C GLY A 79 14.51 -4.27 8.08
N GLN A 80 14.64 -3.15 8.79
CA GLN A 80 13.69 -2.77 9.84
C GLN A 80 12.65 -1.75 9.35
N SER A 81 12.90 -1.10 8.21
CA SER A 81 12.02 -0.09 7.64
C SER A 81 10.71 -0.69 7.18
N ALA A 82 9.61 0.01 7.44
CA ALA A 82 8.36 -0.23 6.76
C ALA A 82 8.41 0.37 5.35
N LEU A 83 7.67 -0.23 4.43
CA LEU A 83 7.48 0.25 3.06
C LEU A 83 6.00 0.49 2.81
N VAL A 84 5.65 1.66 2.27
CA VAL A 84 4.27 2.00 1.88
C VAL A 84 4.23 2.19 0.38
N VAL A 85 3.38 1.40 -0.31
CA VAL A 85 3.31 1.37 -1.77
C VAL A 85 1.89 1.56 -2.28
N GLY A 86 1.74 2.26 -3.41
CA GLY A 86 0.47 2.44 -4.10
C GLY A 86 0.21 1.34 -5.14
N LEU A 87 -1.01 0.79 -5.17
CA LEU A 87 -1.39 -0.27 -6.12
C LEU A 87 -2.90 -0.30 -6.39
N PRO A 88 -3.34 -0.83 -7.55
CA PRO A 88 -4.72 -1.27 -7.73
C PRO A 88 -4.92 -2.60 -6.98
N PHE A 89 -6.01 -2.72 -6.22
CA PHE A 89 -6.31 -3.94 -5.48
C PHE A 89 -7.80 -4.28 -5.59
N GLU A 90 -8.12 -5.51 -5.95
CA GLU A 90 -9.48 -6.00 -6.12
C GLU A 90 -9.99 -6.71 -4.86
N VAL A 91 -11.20 -6.37 -4.45
CA VAL A 91 -11.93 -7.00 -3.35
C VAL A 91 -13.39 -7.20 -3.78
N ASP A 92 -13.90 -8.41 -3.67
CA ASP A 92 -15.30 -8.76 -3.98
C ASP A 92 -15.77 -8.30 -5.39
N GLY A 93 -14.86 -8.35 -6.38
CA GLY A 93 -15.14 -7.95 -7.77
C GLY A 93 -15.11 -6.44 -8.02
N GLU A 94 -14.75 -5.64 -7.02
CA GLU A 94 -14.54 -4.20 -7.17
C GLU A 94 -13.05 -3.84 -7.11
N LEU A 95 -12.61 -2.97 -8.01
CA LEU A 95 -11.22 -2.50 -8.06
C LEU A 95 -11.08 -1.20 -7.26
N PHE A 96 -10.05 -1.14 -6.41
CA PHE A 96 -9.75 0.02 -5.57
C PHE A 96 -8.34 0.55 -5.85
N ASN A 97 -8.18 1.87 -5.80
CA ASN A 97 -6.89 2.53 -5.71
C ASN A 97 -6.45 2.47 -4.24
N CYS A 98 -5.35 1.80 -3.94
CA CYS A 98 -4.95 1.45 -2.58
C CYS A 98 -3.51 1.85 -2.25
N ALA A 99 -3.26 2.04 -0.96
CA ALA A 99 -1.95 2.05 -0.35
C ALA A 99 -1.79 0.82 0.55
N ALA A 100 -0.67 0.11 0.44
CA ALA A 100 -0.36 -1.03 1.29
C ALA A 100 0.82 -0.71 2.21
N PHE A 101 0.70 -1.06 3.49
CA PHE A 101 1.75 -0.96 4.49
C PHE A 101 2.41 -2.32 4.69
N LEU A 102 3.72 -2.38 4.41
CA LEU A 102 4.53 -3.60 4.40
C LEU A 102 5.60 -3.51 5.48
N GLN A 103 5.78 -4.56 6.27
CA GLN A 103 6.84 -4.64 7.26
C GLN A 103 7.16 -6.08 7.64
N GLY A 104 8.45 -6.41 7.79
CA GLY A 104 8.90 -7.70 8.30
C GLY A 104 8.41 -8.89 7.46
N GLY A 105 8.36 -8.75 6.13
CA GLY A 105 7.92 -9.78 5.21
C GLY A 105 6.40 -9.91 5.05
N ARG A 106 5.61 -8.97 5.58
CA ARG A 106 4.15 -9.08 5.63
C ARG A 106 3.46 -7.82 5.10
N VAL A 107 2.28 -8.03 4.51
CA VAL A 107 1.31 -6.96 4.28
C VAL A 107 0.52 -6.78 5.56
N MET A 108 0.65 -5.64 6.22
CA MET A 108 0.03 -5.36 7.52
C MET A 108 -1.35 -4.74 7.38
N ALA A 109 -1.53 -3.88 6.36
CA ALA A 109 -2.79 -3.23 6.06
C ALA A 109 -2.85 -2.80 4.59
N ILE A 110 -4.06 -2.74 4.04
CA ILE A 110 -4.36 -2.13 2.74
C ILE A 110 -5.41 -1.05 2.96
N VAL A 111 -5.11 0.17 2.54
CA VAL A 111 -5.95 1.36 2.71
C VAL A 111 -6.49 1.79 1.35
N PRO A 112 -7.79 1.65 1.08
CA PRO A 112 -8.41 2.12 -0.16
C PRO A 112 -8.65 3.62 -0.13
N LYS A 113 -8.53 4.27 -1.29
CA LYS A 113 -8.87 5.67 -1.51
C LYS A 113 -10.37 5.91 -1.27
N THR A 114 -10.68 6.99 -0.57
CA THR A 114 -12.06 7.35 -0.22
C THR A 114 -12.69 8.25 -1.25
N TYR A 115 -11.94 9.22 -1.78
CA TYR A 115 -12.43 10.22 -2.72
C TYR A 115 -11.69 10.08 -4.04
N LEU A 116 -12.44 9.79 -5.11
CA LEU A 116 -11.91 9.60 -6.45
C LEU A 116 -12.09 10.89 -7.24
N PRO A 117 -11.00 11.56 -7.68
CA PRO A 117 -11.10 12.72 -8.55
C PRO A 117 -11.72 12.31 -9.90
N ASN A 118 -12.61 13.17 -10.40
CA ASN A 118 -13.30 12.94 -11.67
C ASN A 118 -13.57 14.28 -12.36
N TYR A 119 -12.51 15.07 -12.54
CA TYR A 119 -12.50 16.39 -13.14
C TYR A 119 -11.16 16.65 -13.81
N GLY A 120 -11.13 17.54 -14.81
CA GLY A 120 -9.93 17.81 -15.60
C GLY A 120 -9.40 16.55 -16.27
N GLU A 121 -8.14 16.26 -16.04
CA GLU A 121 -7.45 15.05 -16.50
C GLU A 121 -7.69 13.83 -15.64
N PHE A 122 -8.35 13.97 -14.48
CA PHE A 122 -8.64 12.88 -13.57
C PHE A 122 -10.02 12.28 -13.87
N TYR A 123 -10.07 10.96 -14.05
CA TYR A 123 -11.29 10.20 -14.27
C TYR A 123 -11.23 8.81 -13.62
N GLU A 124 -10.79 8.80 -12.35
CA GLU A 124 -10.59 7.56 -11.58
C GLU A 124 -11.86 6.74 -11.40
N LYS A 125 -13.04 7.38 -11.38
CA LYS A 125 -14.34 6.69 -11.27
C LYS A 125 -14.65 5.76 -12.44
N ARG A 126 -13.89 5.86 -13.54
CA ARG A 126 -14.01 4.93 -14.66
C ARG A 126 -13.56 3.52 -14.27
N TRP A 127 -12.56 3.40 -13.41
CA TRP A 127 -11.93 2.12 -13.07
C TRP A 127 -12.08 1.73 -11.61
N PHE A 128 -12.09 2.71 -10.70
CA PHE A 128 -12.01 2.45 -9.26
C PHE A 128 -13.32 2.71 -8.56
N SER A 129 -13.60 1.86 -7.57
CA SER A 129 -14.64 2.07 -6.56
C SER A 129 -14.08 2.87 -5.38
N ALA A 130 -14.94 3.70 -4.77
CA ALA A 130 -14.63 4.40 -3.53
C ALA A 130 -15.12 3.58 -2.34
N ARG A 131 -14.27 3.40 -1.33
CA ARG A 131 -14.70 2.75 -0.09
C ARG A 131 -14.70 3.75 1.06
N LYS A 132 -15.84 3.83 1.73
CA LYS A 132 -16.02 4.68 2.91
C LYS A 132 -16.26 3.77 4.11
N TYR A 133 -15.38 3.92 5.11
CA TYR A 133 -15.52 3.32 6.45
C TYR A 133 -15.61 1.79 6.48
N ASP A 134 -15.40 1.19 7.64
CA ASP A 134 -15.38 -0.22 7.98
C ASP A 134 -14.19 -1.01 7.42
N ALA A 135 -13.23 -1.23 8.32
CA ALA A 135 -12.14 -2.16 8.06
C ALA A 135 -12.67 -3.60 8.10
N VAL A 136 -12.32 -4.39 7.11
CA VAL A 136 -12.65 -5.81 6.98
C VAL A 136 -11.39 -6.63 6.76
N MET A 137 -11.42 -7.91 7.09
CA MET A 137 -10.35 -8.84 6.72
C MET A 137 -10.61 -9.31 5.29
N VAL A 138 -9.60 -9.20 4.43
CA VAL A 138 -9.65 -9.67 3.04
C VAL A 138 -8.52 -10.64 2.76
N ASN A 139 -8.72 -11.55 1.81
CA ASN A 139 -7.69 -12.48 1.40
C ASN A 139 -6.70 -11.81 0.43
N LEU A 140 -5.40 -11.98 0.70
CA LEU A 140 -4.33 -11.51 -0.19
C LEU A 140 -4.16 -12.41 -1.43
N MET A 141 -4.52 -13.69 -1.33
CA MET A 141 -4.42 -14.65 -2.41
C MET A 141 -5.74 -14.72 -3.16
N ASP A 142 -5.69 -14.77 -4.49
CA ASP A 142 -6.88 -15.05 -5.28
C ASP A 142 -7.23 -16.53 -5.13
N PRO A 143 -8.49 -16.89 -4.83
CA PRO A 143 -8.91 -18.29 -4.80
C PRO A 143 -8.78 -19.01 -6.15
N GLU A 144 -8.72 -18.27 -7.26
CA GLU A 144 -8.58 -18.80 -8.62
C GLU A 144 -7.12 -18.79 -9.13
N ASP A 145 -6.16 -18.35 -8.34
CA ASP A 145 -4.74 -18.37 -8.71
C ASP A 145 -4.25 -19.83 -8.59
N ASP A 146 -4.43 -20.60 -9.68
CA ASP A 146 -3.94 -21.99 -9.84
C ASP A 146 -2.40 -22.01 -9.86
N GLY A 147 -1.80 -21.58 -8.77
CA GLY A 147 -0.49 -22.00 -8.31
C GLY A 147 0.64 -22.10 -9.35
N ASP A 148 1.08 -21.00 -9.94
CA ASP A 148 2.52 -20.86 -10.09
C ASP A 148 3.04 -20.54 -8.69
N GLU A 149 3.63 -21.54 -8.06
CA GLU A 149 4.17 -21.49 -6.69
C GLU A 149 5.14 -20.31 -6.54
N LEU A 150 4.60 -19.11 -6.28
CA LEU A 150 5.32 -18.17 -5.47
C LEU A 150 5.35 -18.83 -4.09
N GLU A 151 6.47 -19.52 -3.78
CA GLU A 151 6.77 -19.89 -2.43
C GLU A 151 6.78 -18.62 -1.57
N TYR A 152 5.61 -18.15 -1.19
CA TYR A 152 5.44 -17.21 -0.09
C TYR A 152 5.76 -18.01 1.19
N ASN A 153 6.99 -18.44 1.27
CA ASN A 153 7.59 -18.97 2.47
C ASN A 153 7.90 -17.79 3.39
N ALA A 154 6.84 -17.25 4.03
CA ALA A 154 7.05 -16.51 5.26
C ALA A 154 7.86 -17.43 6.19
N GLY A 155 9.17 -17.15 6.30
CA GLY A 155 10.12 -17.93 7.08
C GLY A 155 9.70 -18.03 8.54
N SER A 156 8.80 -18.96 8.85
CA SER A 156 8.56 -19.48 10.17
C SER A 156 8.17 -20.94 10.07
N LYS A 157 9.19 -21.81 10.08
CA LYS A 157 9.00 -23.19 10.50
C LYS A 157 8.55 -23.17 11.96
N LYS A 158 7.33 -23.70 12.22
CA LYS A 158 6.77 -24.14 13.49
C LYS A 158 6.18 -23.09 14.44
N ALA A 159 4.92 -22.77 14.18
CA ALA A 159 3.90 -22.75 15.23
C ALA A 159 2.59 -23.25 14.58
N GLY A 160 1.94 -24.22 15.18
CA GLY A 160 0.87 -25.04 14.63
C GLY A 160 -0.25 -24.32 13.91
N GLY A 161 -0.54 -24.81 12.70
CA GLY A 161 -1.85 -24.87 12.08
C GLY A 161 -2.64 -23.57 11.95
N ARG A 162 -2.42 -22.88 10.88
CA ARG A 162 -3.23 -22.10 9.93
C ARG A 162 -2.25 -21.29 9.14
N GLY A 163 -2.35 -21.28 7.80
CA GLY A 163 -1.43 -20.51 6.93
C GLY A 163 -1.33 -19.08 7.42
N VAL A 164 -0.16 -18.70 7.91
CA VAL A 164 0.10 -17.38 8.48
C VAL A 164 0.16 -16.39 7.31
N GLY A 165 -0.88 -15.56 7.14
CA GLY A 165 -0.81 -14.33 6.36
C GLY A 165 -1.57 -14.30 5.04
N SER A 166 -2.60 -15.11 4.83
CA SER A 166 -3.49 -14.93 3.69
C SER A 166 -4.47 -13.77 3.85
N GLU A 167 -4.77 -13.36 5.08
CA GLU A 167 -5.72 -12.29 5.36
C GLU A 167 -5.01 -11.00 5.81
N VAL A 168 -5.51 -9.87 5.35
CA VAL A 168 -5.03 -8.53 5.67
C VAL A 168 -6.20 -7.60 5.99
N LEU A 169 -5.95 -6.63 6.87
CA LEU A 169 -6.92 -5.59 7.19
C LEU A 169 -7.04 -4.61 6.00
N PHE A 170 -8.27 -4.44 5.48
CA PHE A 170 -8.62 -3.57 4.37
C PHE A 170 -9.62 -2.51 4.83
N GLY A 171 -9.23 -1.22 4.79
CA GLY A 171 -10.10 -0.12 5.19
C GLY A 171 -9.36 1.21 5.32
N ASN A 172 -10.09 2.33 5.25
CA ASN A 172 -9.52 3.67 5.34
C ASN A 172 -9.49 4.25 6.77
N ASN A 173 -10.05 3.55 7.74
CA ASN A 173 -10.04 3.89 9.16
C ASN A 173 -8.99 3.09 9.95
N VAL A 174 -7.97 2.59 9.26
CA VAL A 174 -6.89 1.80 9.84
C VAL A 174 -5.80 2.73 10.39
N MET A 175 -5.45 2.53 11.66
CA MET A 175 -4.31 3.19 12.30
C MET A 175 -3.21 2.17 12.56
N ILE A 176 -1.98 2.49 12.18
CA ILE A 176 -0.82 1.62 12.29
C ILE A 176 0.06 2.12 13.44
N GLU A 177 0.40 1.25 14.38
CA GLU A 177 1.37 1.57 15.44
C GLU A 177 2.74 1.01 15.08
N MET A 178 3.75 1.88 15.07
CA MET A 178 5.16 1.51 14.91
C MET A 178 5.93 1.75 16.20
N GLY A 179 6.96 0.94 16.43
CA GLY A 179 7.81 1.04 17.62
C GLY A 179 7.34 0.17 18.79
N SER A 180 7.96 0.34 19.96
CA SER A 180 7.68 -0.45 21.16
C SER A 180 7.70 0.39 22.42
N GLY A 181 6.92 0.00 23.44
CA GLY A 181 6.83 0.69 24.72
C GLY A 181 6.40 2.15 24.57
N ASP A 182 7.12 3.07 25.24
CA ASP A 182 6.86 4.50 25.19
C ASP A 182 7.35 5.17 23.89
N GLN A 183 7.91 4.36 22.98
CA GLN A 183 8.45 4.81 21.69
C GLN A 183 7.50 4.48 20.52
N ARG A 184 6.22 4.36 20.78
CA ARG A 184 5.23 4.11 19.73
C ARG A 184 4.85 5.40 19.03
N VAL A 185 4.67 5.30 17.69
CA VAL A 185 4.14 6.36 16.83
C VAL A 185 2.94 5.79 16.09
N LYS A 186 1.84 6.54 16.07
CA LYS A 186 0.63 6.17 15.35
C LYS A 186 0.59 6.83 13.99
N LEU A 187 0.48 6.02 12.95
CA LEU A 187 0.44 6.45 11.56
C LEU A 187 -0.96 6.28 11.00
N GLY A 188 -1.41 7.26 10.23
CA GLY A 188 -2.55 7.16 9.33
C GLY A 188 -2.10 7.23 7.88
N ILE A 189 -2.87 6.63 6.96
CA ILE A 189 -2.61 6.66 5.53
C ILE A 189 -3.84 7.21 4.81
N GLU A 190 -3.62 8.10 3.84
CA GLU A 190 -4.62 8.58 2.90
C GLU A 190 -4.00 8.71 1.50
N ILE A 191 -4.83 8.89 0.47
CA ILE A 191 -4.35 8.88 -0.92
C ILE A 191 -4.81 10.15 -1.64
N CYS A 192 -3.85 10.97 -2.03
CA CYS A 192 -3.97 12.11 -2.95
C CYS A 192 -5.21 12.99 -2.67
N GLU A 193 -6.29 12.86 -3.46
CA GLU A 193 -7.55 13.63 -3.37
C GLU A 193 -8.16 13.60 -1.96
N ASP A 194 -7.93 12.53 -1.20
CA ASP A 194 -8.44 12.41 0.15
C ASP A 194 -8.07 13.62 1.03
N ALA A 195 -6.86 14.17 0.87
CA ALA A 195 -6.37 15.31 1.66
C ALA A 195 -7.09 16.63 1.35
N TRP A 196 -7.65 16.76 0.15
CA TRP A 196 -8.28 18.00 -0.34
C TRP A 196 -9.75 18.13 0.06
N THR A 197 -10.33 17.06 0.59
CA THR A 197 -11.74 17.02 0.95
C THR A 197 -12.01 17.61 2.34
N PRO A 198 -13.19 18.23 2.60
CA PRO A 198 -13.54 18.78 3.90
C PRO A 198 -13.48 17.77 5.05
N VAL A 199 -13.85 16.50 4.77
CA VAL A 199 -13.81 15.39 5.72
C VAL A 199 -12.84 14.35 5.18
N SER A 200 -11.53 14.62 5.30
CA SER A 200 -10.50 13.69 4.85
C SER A 200 -10.32 12.53 5.82
N PRO A 201 -9.98 11.32 5.32
CA PRO A 201 -9.60 10.20 6.17
C PRO A 201 -8.45 10.56 7.12
N GLY A 202 -7.44 11.28 6.63
CA GLY A 202 -6.30 11.71 7.43
C GLY A 202 -6.69 12.62 8.60
N ARG A 203 -7.67 13.51 8.41
CA ARG A 203 -8.19 14.34 9.52
C ARG A 203 -8.91 13.50 10.56
N LEU A 204 -9.71 12.54 10.13
CA LEU A 204 -10.40 11.62 11.05
C LEU A 204 -9.40 10.78 11.83
N LEU A 205 -8.37 10.25 11.17
CA LEU A 205 -7.29 9.50 11.81
C LEU A 205 -6.48 10.37 12.78
N ALA A 206 -6.19 11.63 12.42
CA ALA A 206 -5.53 12.59 13.34
C ALA A 206 -6.38 12.86 14.59
N MET A 207 -7.70 13.03 14.42
CA MET A 207 -8.63 13.19 15.56
C MET A 207 -8.71 11.92 16.41
N ALA A 208 -8.52 10.74 15.81
CA ALA A 208 -8.45 9.46 16.52
C ALA A 208 -7.08 9.21 17.17
N GLY A 209 -6.09 10.10 16.96
CA GLY A 209 -4.79 10.07 17.62
C GLY A 209 -3.62 9.65 16.74
N ALA A 210 -3.75 9.64 15.40
CA ALA A 210 -2.62 9.50 14.50
C ALA A 210 -1.70 10.74 14.63
N GLU A 211 -0.41 10.49 14.78
CA GLU A 211 0.62 11.52 14.97
C GLU A 211 1.29 11.91 13.64
N VAL A 212 1.25 11.01 12.67
CA VAL A 212 1.77 11.22 11.31
C VAL A 212 0.75 10.72 10.31
N ILE A 213 0.48 11.53 9.27
CA ILE A 213 -0.33 11.12 8.13
C ILE A 213 0.58 10.98 6.91
N LEU A 214 0.54 9.81 6.28
CA LEU A 214 1.22 9.52 5.03
C LEU A 214 0.23 9.68 3.89
N ASN A 215 0.52 10.58 2.96
CA ASN A 215 -0.31 10.80 1.77
C ASN A 215 0.46 10.37 0.52
N LEU A 216 -0.07 9.37 -0.19
CA LEU A 216 0.49 8.90 -1.45
C LEU A 216 -0.18 9.68 -2.58
N SER A 217 0.59 10.41 -3.38
CA SER A 217 0.05 11.23 -4.46
C SER A 217 0.73 10.98 -5.80
N ALA A 218 -0.04 11.13 -6.87
CA ALA A 218 0.40 11.23 -8.25
C ALA A 218 -0.20 12.50 -8.86
N SER A 219 0.09 13.65 -8.22
CA SER A 219 -0.44 14.96 -8.61
C SER A 219 0.33 15.55 -9.77
N ASN A 220 -0.32 16.45 -10.53
CA ASN A 220 0.31 17.22 -11.59
C ASN A 220 1.26 18.28 -11.02
N GLU A 221 2.31 18.57 -11.77
CA GLU A 221 2.95 19.89 -11.72
C GLU A 221 2.11 20.90 -12.49
N VAL A 222 1.72 22.00 -11.85
CA VAL A 222 0.98 23.11 -12.47
C VAL A 222 1.90 24.32 -12.57
#